data_012ab74e81a348e1868bb5379f9b1439
#
_entry.id   012ab74e81a348e1868bb5379f9b1439
#
_cell.length_a   1.000
_cell.length_b   1.000
_cell.length_c   1.000
_cell.angle_alpha   90.00
_cell.angle_beta   90.00
_cell.angle_gamma   90.00
#
_symmetry.space_group_name_H-M   'P 1'
#
loop_
_entity.id
_entity.type
_entity.pdbx_description
1 polymer ?
#
loop_
_entity_poly.entity_id
_entity_poly.type
_entity_poly.pdbx_seq_one_letter_code
_entity_poly.pdbx_strand_id
1 'polypeptide(L)' 'MANVTIDGVEYDRDDLSEEAVAQLQSIEFVDGEIARLQAHLAAMQTSRNAYASALAQLLTDQS' A
#
# COMPACT_ATOMS: atom_id res chain seq x y z
N MET A 1 -8.21 25.89 7.33
CA MET A 1 -8.93 24.82 7.98
C MET A 1 -8.68 23.52 7.28
N ALA A 2 -8.25 22.54 8.03
CA ALA A 2 -7.89 21.27 7.44
C ALA A 2 -9.11 20.34 7.41
N ASN A 3 -9.51 19.94 6.22
CA ASN A 3 -10.54 18.93 6.07
C ASN A 3 -9.86 17.59 5.81
N VAL A 4 -10.45 16.51 6.29
CA VAL A 4 -9.99 15.16 6.03
C VAL A 4 -11.10 14.37 5.40
N THR A 5 -10.75 13.50 4.46
CA THR A 5 -11.71 12.62 3.80
C THR A 5 -11.41 11.20 4.22
N ILE A 6 -12.41 10.54 4.79
CA ILE A 6 -12.30 9.15 5.25
C ILE A 6 -13.42 8.37 4.58
N ASP A 7 -13.06 7.37 3.78
CA ASP A 7 -14.01 6.51 3.06
C ASP A 7 -15.04 7.32 2.26
N GLY A 8 -14.58 8.43 1.65
CA GLY A 8 -15.41 9.25 0.81
C GLY A 8 -16.24 10.30 1.55
N VAL A 9 -16.12 10.37 2.88
CA VAL A 9 -16.84 11.35 3.68
C VAL A 9 -15.85 12.40 4.20
N GLU A 10 -16.19 13.66 3.98
CA GLU A 10 -15.34 14.77 4.40
C GLU A 10 -15.72 15.25 5.79
N TYR A 11 -14.71 15.44 6.62
CA TYR A 11 -14.88 15.94 7.98
C TYR A 11 -14.00 17.15 8.19
N ASP A 12 -14.46 18.07 9.03
CA ASP A 12 -13.62 19.18 9.47
C ASP A 12 -12.79 18.67 10.66
N ARG A 13 -11.47 18.73 10.52
CA ARG A 13 -10.57 18.22 11.57
C ARG A 13 -10.82 18.90 12.92
N ASP A 14 -11.21 20.17 12.91
CA ASP A 14 -11.45 20.93 14.14
C ASP A 14 -12.70 20.46 14.90
N ASP A 15 -13.60 19.75 14.20
CA ASP A 15 -14.83 19.23 14.82
C ASP A 15 -14.65 17.86 15.42
N LEU A 16 -13.47 17.27 15.29
CA LEU A 16 -13.22 15.91 15.77
C LEU A 16 -12.79 15.94 17.23
N SER A 17 -13.26 14.97 18.00
CA SER A 17 -12.82 14.78 19.37
C SER A 17 -11.37 14.30 19.39
N GLU A 18 -10.72 14.37 20.56
CA GLU A 18 -9.36 13.86 20.71
C GLU A 18 -9.28 12.38 20.37
N GLU A 19 -10.30 11.61 20.77
CA GLU A 19 -10.34 10.19 20.46
C GLU A 19 -10.49 9.96 18.96
N ALA A 20 -11.29 10.78 18.28
CA ALA A 20 -11.45 10.69 16.84
C ALA A 20 -10.16 11.03 16.12
N VAL A 21 -9.43 12.05 16.59
CA VAL A 21 -8.14 12.43 15.99
C VAL A 21 -7.14 11.31 16.16
N ALA A 22 -7.11 10.64 17.31
CA ALA A 22 -6.21 9.51 17.54
C ALA A 22 -6.49 8.38 16.55
N GLN A 23 -7.78 8.08 16.32
CA GLN A 23 -8.15 7.06 15.34
C GLN A 23 -7.77 7.47 13.92
N LEU A 24 -7.95 8.74 13.60
CA LEU A 24 -7.57 9.25 12.29
C LEU A 24 -6.07 9.08 12.05
N GLN A 25 -5.25 9.40 13.04
CA GLN A 25 -3.81 9.24 12.94
C GLN A 25 -3.43 7.77 12.72
N SER A 26 -4.13 6.86 13.38
CA SER A 26 -3.91 5.43 13.20
C SER A 26 -4.27 5.00 11.78
N ILE A 27 -5.38 5.50 11.25
CA ILE A 27 -5.79 5.21 9.88
C ILE A 27 -4.75 5.73 8.89
N GLU A 28 -4.26 6.95 9.09
CA GLU A 28 -3.27 7.54 8.21
C GLU A 28 -1.99 6.70 8.20
N PHE A 29 -1.56 6.25 9.36
CA PHE A 29 -0.38 5.39 9.45
C PHE A 29 -0.58 4.08 8.72
N VAL A 30 -1.71 3.41 8.98
CA VAL A 30 -2.00 2.11 8.39
C VAL A 30 -2.17 2.22 6.87
N ASP A 31 -2.84 3.26 6.40
CA ASP A 31 -3.01 3.49 4.96
C ASP A 31 -1.65 3.68 4.28
N GLY A 32 -0.74 4.38 4.92
CA GLY A 32 0.62 4.54 4.41
C GLY A 32 1.36 3.21 4.33
N GLU A 33 1.18 2.37 5.34
CA GLU A 33 1.79 1.04 5.35
C GLU A 33 1.20 0.15 4.26
N ILE A 34 -0.10 0.22 4.04
CA ILE A 34 -0.75 -0.55 2.97
C ILE A 34 -0.18 -0.15 1.61
N ALA A 35 -0.06 1.16 1.36
CA ALA A 35 0.50 1.64 0.10
C ALA A 35 1.94 1.15 -0.09
N ARG A 36 2.74 1.18 0.97
CA ARG A 36 4.12 0.70 0.92
C ARG A 36 4.18 -0.80 0.63
N LEU A 37 3.31 -1.57 1.27
CA LEU A 37 3.26 -3.01 1.06
C LEU A 37 2.80 -3.36 -0.35
N GLN A 38 1.85 -2.58 -0.90
CA GLN A 38 1.41 -2.78 -2.28
C GLN A 38 2.53 -2.54 -3.27
N ALA A 39 3.32 -1.49 -3.05
CA ALA A 39 4.48 -1.21 -3.89
C ALA A 39 5.52 -2.32 -3.77
N HIS A 40 5.75 -2.81 -2.56
CA HIS A 40 6.68 -3.90 -2.32
C HIS A 40 6.21 -5.18 -3.02
N LEU A 41 4.91 -5.47 -2.93
CA LEU A 41 4.33 -6.62 -3.60
C LEU A 41 4.52 -6.55 -5.11
N ALA A 42 4.28 -5.38 -5.71
CA ALA A 42 4.46 -5.19 -7.14
C ALA A 42 5.92 -5.45 -7.55
N ALA A 43 6.87 -4.96 -6.76
CA ALA A 43 8.29 -5.19 -7.02
C ALA A 43 8.63 -6.68 -6.92
N MET A 44 8.08 -7.37 -5.94
CA MET A 44 8.32 -8.79 -5.76
C MET A 44 7.73 -9.60 -6.91
N GLN A 45 6.55 -9.24 -7.38
CA GLN A 45 5.92 -9.91 -8.52
C GLN A 45 6.74 -9.74 -9.79
N THR A 46 7.28 -8.55 -10.02
CA THR A 46 8.17 -8.29 -11.15
C THR A 46 9.43 -9.15 -11.06
N SER A 47 10.02 -9.23 -9.88
CA SER A 47 11.21 -10.05 -9.65
C SER A 47 10.90 -11.53 -9.86
N ARG A 48 9.77 -11.98 -9.34
CA ARG A 48 9.35 -13.37 -9.51
C ARG A 48 9.20 -13.73 -10.99
N ASN A 49 8.59 -12.83 -11.77
CA ASN A 49 8.39 -13.08 -13.20
C ASN A 49 9.72 -13.10 -13.96
N ALA A 50 10.66 -12.24 -13.57
CA ALA A 50 11.98 -12.22 -14.19
C ALA A 50 12.72 -13.54 -13.91
N TYR A 51 12.66 -14.01 -12.68
CA TYR A 51 13.31 -15.28 -12.33
C TYR A 51 12.64 -16.45 -13.03
N ALA A 52 11.31 -16.44 -13.15
CA ALA A 52 10.60 -17.49 -13.85
C ALA A 52 10.99 -17.54 -15.33
N SER A 53 11.15 -16.37 -15.96
CA SER A 53 11.60 -16.31 -17.36
C SER A 53 13.02 -16.83 -17.51
N ALA A 54 13.90 -16.47 -16.57
CA ALA A 54 15.28 -16.96 -16.61
C ALA A 54 15.32 -18.48 -16.46
N LEU A 55 14.51 -19.01 -15.55
CA LEU A 55 14.42 -20.46 -15.35
C LEU A 55 13.93 -21.16 -16.62
N ALA A 56 12.87 -20.62 -17.23
CA ALA A 56 12.30 -21.20 -18.44
C ALA A 56 13.35 -21.27 -19.56
N GLN A 57 14.17 -20.22 -19.69
CA GLN A 57 15.23 -20.20 -20.68
C GLN A 57 16.28 -21.27 -20.41
N LEU A 58 16.67 -21.43 -19.16
CA LEU A 58 17.66 -22.44 -18.79
C LEU A 58 17.13 -23.84 -19.05
N LEU A 59 15.86 -24.08 -18.78
CA LEU A 59 15.26 -25.40 -19.03
C LEU A 59 15.16 -25.68 -20.53
N THR A 60 14.88 -24.69 -21.35
CA THR A 60 14.83 -24.83 -22.79
C THR A 60 16.22 -25.13 -23.33
N ASP A 61 17.25 -24.45 -22.82
CA ASP A 61 18.62 -24.63 -23.29
C ASP A 61 19.20 -26.01 -22.98
N GLN A 62 18.60 -26.71 -22.03
CA GLN A 62 19.04 -28.04 -21.63
C GLN A 62 18.57 -29.17 -22.54
N SER A 63 17.61 -28.88 -23.42
CA SER A 63 17.03 -29.93 -24.27
C SER A 63 17.76 -30.10 -25.61
#